data_e57b8e48b49cc7694ca4df33c6a595fe
#
_entry.id   e57b8e48b49cc7694ca4df33c6a595fe
#
_cell.length_a   1.000
_cell.length_b   1.000
_cell.length_c   1.000
_cell.angle_alpha   90.00
_cell.angle_beta   90.00
_cell.angle_gamma   90.00
#
_symmetry.space_group_name_H-M   'P 1'
#
loop_
_entity.id
_entity.type
_entity.pdbx_description
1 polymer ?
#
loop_
_entity_poly.entity_id
_entity_poly.type
_entity_poly.pdbx_seq_one_letter_code
_entity_poly.pdbx_strand_id
1 'polypeptide(L)'
;MKEFIIETNEAGKRLDKLLAGILPKADSGFLYKMLRKKNIVLNDKKATGRERLVQGDSVKIWFSDETFAKLSDGAQRRKHLSQYEEAFEKFQNTGIRILHETNDVCVFNKPPGILSQKAREEDLSLNEYWIGYLLHEQKTSEGALLSFRPSVMNRLDRGTSGCVLCAKTLMGANFLSQGLKDHTIHKYYHTIVKGILLGSGVITARLTKDKRRNLVQLQDLTHCKEDGKNPPIDSADLTQTVYRTMAVNREQGLSLVEVELKSGKTHQIRSHFASIGHPIAGDRKYGDFQWNQQLYKAFHLDSQLLHCRQVGWESVKIDAPYFSKFQQIRDFYFCLRRETALHANMEFQRSSWFFPGRFNQPHQ
;
A
#
# COMPACT_ATOMS: atom_id res chain seq x y z
N MET A 1 -37.77 6.76 -13.46
CA MET A 1 -37.58 5.75 -12.39
C MET A 1 -36.25 5.06 -12.65
N LYS A 2 -35.41 4.89 -11.62
CA LYS A 2 -34.17 4.11 -11.66
C LYS A 2 -34.30 2.97 -10.66
N GLU A 3 -33.93 1.77 -11.07
CA GLU A 3 -33.93 0.56 -10.23
C GLU A 3 -32.50 0.02 -10.07
N PHE A 4 -32.16 -0.37 -8.85
CA PHE A 4 -30.86 -0.95 -8.48
C PHE A 4 -31.13 -2.30 -7.78
N ILE A 5 -30.69 -3.38 -8.39
CA ILE A 5 -30.74 -4.71 -7.78
C ILE A 5 -29.47 -4.88 -6.98
N ILE A 6 -29.60 -5.30 -5.74
CA ILE A 6 -28.48 -5.50 -4.81
C ILE A 6 -27.76 -6.79 -5.18
N GLU A 7 -26.50 -6.66 -5.55
CA GLU A 7 -25.60 -7.77 -5.83
C GLU A 7 -24.89 -8.22 -4.55
N THR A 8 -24.10 -9.29 -4.65
CA THR A 8 -23.34 -9.85 -3.52
C THR A 8 -22.45 -8.79 -2.86
N ASN A 9 -21.88 -7.85 -3.64
CA ASN A 9 -20.97 -6.80 -3.17
C ASN A 9 -21.62 -5.74 -2.28
N GLU A 10 -22.95 -5.62 -2.32
CA GLU A 10 -23.72 -4.64 -1.57
C GLU A 10 -24.42 -5.24 -0.36
N ALA A 11 -24.50 -6.56 -0.32
CA ALA A 11 -25.13 -7.28 0.79
C ALA A 11 -24.49 -6.90 2.14
N GLY A 12 -25.33 -6.67 3.14
CA GLY A 12 -24.91 -6.22 4.48
C GLY A 12 -24.77 -4.70 4.62
N LYS A 13 -24.75 -3.92 3.53
CA LYS A 13 -24.72 -2.46 3.57
C LYS A 13 -26.06 -1.89 4.04
N ARG A 14 -26.05 -0.77 4.75
CA ARG A 14 -27.26 -0.06 5.10
C ARG A 14 -27.80 0.71 3.90
N LEU A 15 -29.13 0.76 3.74
CA LEU A 15 -29.80 1.45 2.65
C LEU A 15 -29.43 2.93 2.57
N ASP A 16 -29.33 3.65 3.71
CA ASP A 16 -28.93 5.07 3.71
C ASP A 16 -27.51 5.27 3.17
N LYS A 17 -26.59 4.33 3.42
CA LYS A 17 -25.22 4.37 2.91
C LYS A 17 -25.13 4.05 1.41
N LEU A 18 -25.96 3.14 0.93
CA LEU A 18 -26.10 2.89 -0.50
C LEU A 18 -26.61 4.15 -1.21
N LEU A 19 -27.70 4.75 -0.71
CA LEU A 19 -28.29 5.95 -1.28
C LEU A 19 -27.34 7.14 -1.31
N ALA A 20 -26.54 7.34 -0.25
CA ALA A 20 -25.51 8.38 -0.21
C ALA A 20 -24.41 8.15 -1.27
N GLY A 21 -24.13 6.89 -1.64
CA GLY A 21 -23.21 6.55 -2.74
C GLY A 21 -23.81 6.84 -4.13
N ILE A 22 -25.09 6.49 -4.33
CA ILE A 22 -25.81 6.71 -5.60
C ILE A 22 -26.09 8.21 -5.83
N LEU A 23 -26.40 8.95 -4.76
CA LEU A 23 -26.82 10.35 -4.78
C LEU A 23 -25.92 11.21 -3.88
N PRO A 24 -24.63 11.35 -4.19
CA PRO A 24 -23.65 11.98 -3.30
C PRO A 24 -23.89 13.48 -3.06
N LYS A 25 -24.66 14.15 -3.90
CA LYS A 25 -25.06 15.55 -3.73
C LYS A 25 -26.36 15.73 -2.92
N ALA A 26 -27.02 14.63 -2.56
CA ALA A 26 -28.19 14.67 -1.68
C ALA A 26 -27.77 14.65 -0.21
N ASP A 27 -28.23 15.60 0.58
CA ASP A 27 -28.05 15.56 2.02
C ASP A 27 -28.88 14.44 2.67
N SER A 28 -28.48 14.03 3.87
CA SER A 28 -29.17 12.96 4.58
C SER A 28 -30.62 13.28 4.89
N GLY A 29 -30.95 14.54 5.20
CA GLY A 29 -32.31 14.99 5.46
C GLY A 29 -33.20 14.80 4.24
N PHE A 30 -32.72 15.16 3.05
CA PHE A 30 -33.40 14.93 1.80
C PHE A 30 -33.65 13.43 1.54
N LEU A 31 -32.65 12.59 1.71
CA LEU A 31 -32.78 11.13 1.52
C LEU A 31 -33.86 10.55 2.43
N TYR A 32 -33.82 10.88 3.74
CA TYR A 32 -34.86 10.41 4.69
C TYR A 32 -36.26 10.97 4.37
N LYS A 33 -36.35 12.20 3.85
CA LYS A 33 -37.64 12.76 3.36
C LYS A 33 -38.18 11.97 2.18
N MET A 34 -37.28 11.57 1.24
CA MET A 34 -37.72 10.80 0.04
C MET A 34 -38.14 9.36 0.40
N LEU A 35 -37.48 8.72 1.36
CA LEU A 35 -37.91 7.43 1.92
C LEU A 35 -39.30 7.53 2.57
N ARG A 36 -39.54 8.56 3.39
CA ARG A 36 -40.85 8.80 4.02
C ARG A 36 -41.97 9.00 3.00
N LYS A 37 -41.67 9.70 1.91
CA LYS A 37 -42.62 9.98 0.81
C LYS A 37 -42.80 8.83 -0.16
N LYS A 38 -42.12 7.71 0.02
CA LYS A 38 -42.07 6.56 -0.91
C LYS A 38 -41.53 6.90 -2.31
N ASN A 39 -40.80 8.02 -2.44
CA ASN A 39 -40.07 8.32 -3.68
C ASN A 39 -38.78 7.46 -3.80
N ILE A 40 -38.38 6.84 -2.71
CA ILE A 40 -37.38 5.77 -2.64
C ILE A 40 -38.01 4.62 -1.87
N VAL A 41 -37.98 3.42 -2.45
CA VAL A 41 -38.56 2.22 -1.83
C VAL A 41 -37.56 1.06 -1.89
N LEU A 42 -37.71 0.12 -0.97
CA LEU A 42 -37.00 -1.15 -0.91
C LEU A 42 -37.98 -2.29 -1.08
N ASN A 43 -37.81 -3.12 -2.11
CA ASN A 43 -38.70 -4.22 -2.45
C ASN A 43 -40.19 -3.74 -2.55
N ASP A 44 -40.39 -2.61 -3.21
CA ASP A 44 -41.71 -1.93 -3.39
C ASP A 44 -42.37 -1.51 -2.07
N LYS A 45 -41.65 -1.57 -0.93
CA LYS A 45 -42.16 -1.17 0.39
C LYS A 45 -41.48 0.10 0.89
N LYS A 46 -42.20 0.82 1.77
CA LYS A 46 -41.63 1.96 2.49
C LYS A 46 -40.43 1.51 3.33
N ALA A 47 -39.33 2.24 3.24
CA ALA A 47 -38.12 1.98 4.00
C ALA A 47 -37.77 3.15 4.92
N THR A 48 -36.96 2.85 5.94
CA THR A 48 -36.50 3.82 6.95
C THR A 48 -35.07 4.31 6.68
N GLY A 49 -34.33 3.61 5.79
CA GLY A 49 -32.91 3.86 5.50
C GLY A 49 -31.95 3.09 6.40
N ARG A 50 -32.44 2.44 7.45
CA ARG A 50 -31.61 1.66 8.40
C ARG A 50 -31.53 0.17 8.06
N GLU A 51 -32.31 -0.28 7.10
CA GLU A 51 -32.37 -1.65 6.63
C GLU A 51 -31.00 -2.10 6.15
N ARG A 52 -30.59 -3.32 6.51
CA ARG A 52 -29.43 -3.99 5.93
C ARG A 52 -29.87 -4.72 4.68
N LEU A 53 -29.27 -4.38 3.58
CA LEU A 53 -29.57 -4.93 2.27
C LEU A 53 -29.09 -6.38 2.17
N VAL A 54 -29.88 -7.19 1.47
CA VAL A 54 -29.52 -8.56 1.10
C VAL A 54 -29.45 -8.69 -0.42
N GLN A 55 -28.70 -9.67 -0.90
CA GLN A 55 -28.63 -9.95 -2.34
C GLN A 55 -30.02 -10.21 -2.91
N GLY A 56 -30.31 -9.58 -4.05
CA GLY A 56 -31.61 -9.66 -4.71
C GLY A 56 -32.60 -8.58 -4.29
N ASP A 57 -32.31 -7.78 -3.25
CA ASP A 57 -33.14 -6.63 -2.91
C ASP A 57 -33.22 -5.64 -4.10
N SER A 58 -34.39 -5.05 -4.30
CA SER A 58 -34.64 -4.00 -5.32
C SER A 58 -34.79 -2.65 -4.64
N VAL A 59 -33.95 -1.69 -4.99
CA VAL A 59 -34.08 -0.28 -4.57
C VAL A 59 -34.56 0.54 -5.76
N LYS A 60 -35.78 1.07 -5.68
CA LYS A 60 -36.35 1.93 -6.74
C LYS A 60 -36.37 3.39 -6.31
N ILE A 61 -35.90 4.27 -7.21
CA ILE A 61 -35.81 5.72 -7.02
C ILE A 61 -36.72 6.41 -8.06
N TRP A 62 -37.78 7.01 -7.58
CA TRP A 62 -38.82 7.68 -8.40
C TRP A 62 -38.51 9.17 -8.55
N PHE A 63 -37.36 9.50 -9.18
CA PHE A 63 -36.96 10.86 -9.51
C PHE A 63 -37.11 11.09 -11.03
N SER A 64 -37.28 12.36 -11.44
CA SER A 64 -37.09 12.74 -12.83
C SER A 64 -35.61 12.54 -13.20
N ASP A 65 -35.33 12.30 -14.49
CA ASP A 65 -33.93 12.11 -14.96
C ASP A 65 -33.08 13.35 -14.66
N GLU A 66 -33.65 14.55 -14.73
CA GLU A 66 -32.97 15.80 -14.38
C GLU A 66 -32.61 15.85 -12.89
N THR A 67 -33.54 15.51 -11.99
CA THR A 67 -33.29 15.47 -10.55
C THR A 67 -32.23 14.42 -10.20
N PHE A 68 -32.34 13.24 -10.79
CA PHE A 68 -31.38 12.17 -10.60
C PHE A 68 -29.97 12.60 -11.07
N ALA A 69 -29.87 13.20 -12.27
CA ALA A 69 -28.59 13.66 -12.81
C ALA A 69 -27.92 14.75 -11.93
N LYS A 70 -28.73 15.69 -11.40
CA LYS A 70 -28.24 16.73 -10.48
C LYS A 70 -27.67 16.14 -9.18
N LEU A 71 -28.32 15.10 -8.64
CA LEU A 71 -27.95 14.52 -7.35
C LEU A 71 -26.88 13.42 -7.45
N SER A 72 -26.74 12.75 -8.62
CA SER A 72 -25.81 11.62 -8.84
C SER A 72 -24.40 12.01 -9.28
N ASP A 73 -24.10 13.31 -9.43
CA ASP A 73 -22.80 13.83 -9.85
C ASP A 73 -22.19 13.15 -11.10
N GLY A 74 -22.99 13.07 -12.16
CA GLY A 74 -22.61 12.37 -13.39
C GLY A 74 -21.30 12.86 -14.04
N ALA A 75 -20.93 14.14 -13.86
CA ALA A 75 -19.67 14.68 -14.38
C ALA A 75 -18.45 14.09 -13.65
N GLN A 76 -18.48 14.07 -12.32
CA GLN A 76 -17.41 13.49 -11.50
C GLN A 76 -17.28 11.98 -11.75
N ARG A 77 -18.41 11.29 -11.93
CA ARG A 77 -18.43 9.88 -12.28
C ARG A 77 -17.72 9.60 -13.60
N ARG A 78 -18.04 10.34 -14.67
CA ARG A 78 -17.37 10.19 -15.98
C ARG A 78 -15.86 10.43 -15.85
N LYS A 79 -15.45 11.43 -15.08
CA LYS A 79 -14.04 11.71 -14.80
C LYS A 79 -13.34 10.53 -14.12
N HIS A 80 -13.98 9.91 -13.12
CA HIS A 80 -13.42 8.73 -12.47
C HIS A 80 -13.31 7.53 -13.41
N LEU A 81 -14.33 7.27 -14.23
CA LEU A 81 -14.31 6.17 -15.20
C LEU A 81 -13.17 6.34 -16.20
N SER A 82 -12.97 7.55 -16.73
CA SER A 82 -11.84 7.86 -17.62
C SER A 82 -10.48 7.65 -16.92
N GLN A 83 -10.37 8.01 -15.63
CA GLN A 83 -9.13 7.76 -14.86
C GLN A 83 -8.87 6.26 -14.63
N TYR A 84 -9.92 5.45 -14.46
CA TYR A 84 -9.76 3.99 -14.31
C TYR A 84 -9.27 3.35 -15.61
N GLU A 85 -9.82 3.73 -16.74
CA GLU A 85 -9.42 3.30 -18.07
C GLU A 85 -7.98 3.71 -18.37
N GLU A 86 -7.64 5.00 -18.18
CA GLU A 86 -6.28 5.53 -18.35
C GLU A 86 -5.26 4.81 -17.47
N ALA A 87 -5.60 4.54 -16.20
CA ALA A 87 -4.71 3.83 -15.29
C ALA A 87 -4.50 2.37 -15.72
N PHE A 88 -5.54 1.70 -16.20
CA PHE A 88 -5.43 0.34 -16.70
C PHE A 88 -4.51 0.28 -17.92
N GLU A 89 -4.74 1.11 -18.94
CA GLU A 89 -3.91 1.19 -20.14
C GLU A 89 -2.44 1.49 -19.81
N LYS A 90 -2.21 2.48 -18.95
CA LYS A 90 -0.88 2.94 -18.58
C LYS A 90 -0.07 1.90 -17.81
N PHE A 91 -0.72 1.16 -16.91
CA PHE A 91 -0.02 0.31 -15.95
C PHE A 91 -0.04 -1.19 -16.29
N GLN A 92 -0.87 -1.66 -17.22
CA GLN A 92 -0.96 -3.08 -17.59
C GLN A 92 0.39 -3.70 -17.99
N ASN A 93 1.31 -2.91 -18.59
CA ASN A 93 2.62 -3.37 -19.05
C ASN A 93 3.78 -2.96 -18.10
N THR A 94 3.50 -2.46 -16.89
CA THR A 94 4.54 -1.96 -15.97
C THR A 94 5.10 -3.03 -15.04
N GLY A 95 4.67 -4.29 -15.18
CA GLY A 95 5.08 -5.40 -14.32
C GLY A 95 4.24 -5.58 -13.05
N ILE A 96 3.08 -4.92 -12.95
CA ILE A 96 2.06 -5.27 -11.94
C ILE A 96 1.62 -6.72 -12.20
N ARG A 97 1.60 -7.54 -11.15
CA ARG A 97 1.16 -8.95 -11.25
C ARG A 97 0.21 -9.28 -10.11
N ILE A 98 -0.84 -10.03 -10.42
CA ILE A 98 -1.69 -10.65 -9.40
C ILE A 98 -0.92 -11.84 -8.83
N LEU A 99 -0.80 -11.89 -7.50
CA LEU A 99 -0.17 -12.98 -6.76
C LEU A 99 -1.20 -13.95 -6.20
N HIS A 100 -2.37 -13.43 -5.84
CA HIS A 100 -3.47 -14.19 -5.28
C HIS A 100 -4.78 -13.45 -5.55
N GLU A 101 -5.83 -14.18 -5.89
CA GLU A 101 -7.16 -13.63 -6.13
C GLU A 101 -8.24 -14.61 -5.65
N THR A 102 -9.18 -14.10 -4.89
CA THR A 102 -10.41 -14.78 -4.49
C THR A 102 -11.63 -13.98 -4.95
N ASN A 103 -12.82 -14.38 -4.53
CA ASN A 103 -14.03 -13.60 -4.79
C ASN A 103 -14.02 -12.25 -4.07
N ASP A 104 -13.34 -12.14 -2.92
CA ASP A 104 -13.40 -10.99 -2.03
C ASP A 104 -12.14 -10.14 -2.01
N VAL A 105 -10.98 -10.75 -2.21
CA VAL A 105 -9.69 -10.09 -2.07
C VAL A 105 -8.76 -10.40 -3.23
N CYS A 106 -7.82 -9.48 -3.46
CA CYS A 106 -6.73 -9.66 -4.40
C CYS A 106 -5.43 -9.17 -3.78
N VAL A 107 -4.30 -9.81 -4.13
CA VAL A 107 -2.96 -9.37 -3.74
C VAL A 107 -2.13 -9.13 -4.99
N PHE A 108 -1.63 -7.91 -5.12
CA PHE A 108 -0.73 -7.53 -6.21
C PHE A 108 0.73 -7.53 -5.78
N ASN A 109 1.62 -7.84 -6.73
CA ASN A 109 3.01 -7.42 -6.68
C ASN A 109 3.15 -6.05 -7.36
N LYS A 110 3.20 -4.98 -6.57
CA LYS A 110 3.34 -3.61 -7.05
C LYS A 110 4.80 -3.32 -7.40
N PRO A 111 5.13 -2.89 -8.62
CA PRO A 111 6.48 -2.42 -8.94
C PRO A 111 6.81 -1.08 -8.24
N PRO A 112 8.10 -0.71 -8.13
CA PRO A 112 8.48 0.63 -7.72
C PRO A 112 8.01 1.67 -8.76
N GLY A 113 7.86 2.92 -8.35
CA GLY A 113 7.45 4.03 -9.23
C GLY A 113 5.95 4.31 -9.27
N ILE A 114 5.09 3.35 -8.92
CA ILE A 114 3.63 3.49 -8.91
C ILE A 114 3.13 3.82 -7.50
N LEU A 115 2.22 4.80 -7.39
CA LEU A 115 1.51 5.10 -6.15
C LEU A 115 0.53 3.97 -5.80
N SER A 116 0.39 3.62 -4.52
CA SER A 116 -0.68 2.69 -4.08
C SER A 116 -2.06 3.35 -4.15
N GLN A 117 -2.13 4.61 -3.74
CA GLN A 117 -3.31 5.47 -3.82
C GLN A 117 -2.87 6.85 -4.27
N LYS A 118 -3.72 7.58 -4.98
CA LYS A 118 -3.41 8.93 -5.44
C LYS A 118 -3.18 9.89 -4.26
N ALA A 119 -2.24 10.80 -4.43
CA ALA A 119 -1.95 11.88 -3.51
C ALA A 119 -2.69 13.17 -3.90
N ARG A 120 -2.93 13.38 -5.19
CA ARG A 120 -3.69 14.46 -5.79
C ARG A 120 -4.77 13.90 -6.68
N GLU A 121 -5.78 14.69 -7.01
CA GLU A 121 -6.93 14.23 -7.79
C GLU A 121 -6.56 13.76 -9.21
N GLU A 122 -5.55 14.40 -9.81
CA GLU A 122 -5.03 14.07 -11.14
C GLU A 122 -4.09 12.87 -11.19
N ASP A 123 -3.60 12.40 -10.04
CA ASP A 123 -2.68 11.26 -9.99
C ASP A 123 -3.39 9.97 -10.44
N LEU A 124 -2.64 9.12 -11.13
CA LEU A 124 -3.01 7.72 -11.34
C LEU A 124 -2.27 6.83 -10.36
N SER A 125 -2.94 5.81 -9.85
CA SER A 125 -2.36 4.91 -8.86
C SER A 125 -2.78 3.44 -9.08
N LEU A 126 -2.22 2.53 -8.28
CA LEU A 126 -2.63 1.13 -8.27
C LEU A 126 -4.13 0.98 -7.97
N ASN A 127 -4.71 1.89 -7.17
CA ASN A 127 -6.15 1.83 -6.86
C ASN A 127 -7.01 2.09 -8.10
N GLU A 128 -6.66 3.07 -8.92
CA GLU A 128 -7.36 3.34 -10.18
C GLU A 128 -7.13 2.19 -11.17
N TYR A 129 -5.90 1.67 -11.28
CA TYR A 129 -5.60 0.48 -12.09
C TYR A 129 -6.44 -0.73 -11.65
N TRP A 130 -6.56 -0.97 -10.35
CA TRP A 130 -7.34 -2.07 -9.79
C TRP A 130 -8.81 -2.02 -10.22
N ILE A 131 -9.43 -0.85 -10.12
CA ILE A 131 -10.82 -0.67 -10.53
C ILE A 131 -10.93 -0.82 -12.07
N GLY A 132 -10.01 -0.23 -12.83
CA GLY A 132 -9.94 -0.39 -14.28
C GLY A 132 -9.79 -1.85 -14.72
N TYR A 133 -8.93 -2.62 -14.06
CA TYR A 133 -8.78 -4.05 -14.27
C TYR A 133 -10.10 -4.80 -14.03
N LEU A 134 -10.79 -4.52 -12.93
CA LEU A 134 -12.06 -5.18 -12.63
C LEU A 134 -13.17 -4.86 -13.65
N LEU A 135 -13.20 -3.63 -14.16
CA LEU A 135 -14.13 -3.22 -15.22
C LEU A 135 -13.78 -3.91 -16.54
N HIS A 136 -12.52 -3.92 -16.93
CA HIS A 136 -12.03 -4.56 -18.16
C HIS A 136 -12.30 -6.07 -18.17
N GLU A 137 -12.04 -6.75 -17.06
CA GLU A 137 -12.29 -8.18 -16.89
C GLU A 137 -13.76 -8.52 -16.59
N GLN A 138 -14.66 -7.56 -16.66
CA GLN A 138 -16.09 -7.73 -16.36
C GLN A 138 -16.38 -8.32 -14.97
N LYS A 139 -15.43 -8.14 -14.02
CA LYS A 139 -15.56 -8.58 -12.62
C LYS A 139 -16.33 -7.59 -11.75
N THR A 140 -16.64 -6.43 -12.27
CA THR A 140 -17.50 -5.40 -11.68
C THR A 140 -18.15 -4.59 -12.80
N SER A 141 -19.20 -3.82 -12.46
CA SER A 141 -19.87 -2.94 -13.39
C SER A 141 -19.83 -1.49 -12.91
N GLU A 142 -20.04 -0.54 -13.82
CA GLU A 142 -20.20 0.87 -13.44
C GLU A 142 -21.35 1.10 -12.45
N GLY A 143 -22.40 0.29 -12.53
CA GLY A 143 -23.52 0.32 -11.60
C GLY A 143 -23.09 -0.10 -10.20
N ALA A 144 -22.36 -1.21 -10.08
CA ALA A 144 -21.84 -1.72 -8.82
C ALA A 144 -20.86 -0.72 -8.13
N LEU A 145 -20.10 0.06 -8.90
CA LEU A 145 -19.21 1.10 -8.34
C LEU A 145 -19.95 2.26 -7.65
N LEU A 146 -21.25 2.42 -7.86
CA LEU A 146 -22.07 3.39 -7.14
C LEU A 146 -22.29 2.99 -5.68
N SER A 147 -22.36 1.70 -5.44
CA SER A 147 -22.64 1.15 -4.13
C SER A 147 -21.37 0.79 -3.35
N PHE A 148 -20.41 0.16 -4.02
CA PHE A 148 -19.11 -0.20 -3.43
C PHE A 148 -17.99 0.07 -4.43
N ARG A 149 -16.94 0.73 -3.97
CA ARG A 149 -15.70 0.92 -4.76
C ARG A 149 -14.62 -0.02 -4.25
N PRO A 150 -14.21 -0.98 -5.08
CA PRO A 150 -13.02 -1.79 -4.79
C PRO A 150 -11.82 -0.89 -4.44
N SER A 151 -11.01 -1.30 -3.49
CA SER A 151 -9.95 -0.43 -2.98
C SER A 151 -8.70 -1.16 -2.54
N VAL A 152 -7.58 -0.46 -2.64
CA VAL A 152 -6.31 -0.84 -2.03
C VAL A 152 -6.40 -0.65 -0.51
N MET A 153 -6.08 -1.70 0.26
CA MET A 153 -6.28 -1.75 1.72
C MET A 153 -5.02 -1.46 2.53
N ASN A 154 -3.83 -1.67 1.96
CA ASN A 154 -2.57 -1.23 2.56
C ASN A 154 -1.78 -0.36 1.57
N ARG A 155 -0.97 0.55 2.09
CA ARG A 155 -0.18 1.44 1.25
C ARG A 155 1.29 1.06 1.30
N LEU A 156 1.91 1.06 0.12
CA LEU A 156 3.35 1.11 -0.04
C LEU A 156 3.72 2.49 -0.59
N ASP A 157 4.88 3.02 -0.20
CA ASP A 157 5.41 4.24 -0.79
C ASP A 157 5.60 4.08 -2.30
N ARG A 158 5.67 5.19 -3.06
CA ARG A 158 5.84 5.17 -4.51
C ARG A 158 7.02 4.27 -4.95
N GLY A 159 8.19 4.43 -4.31
CA GLY A 159 9.41 3.67 -4.62
C GLY A 159 9.48 2.29 -3.94
N THR A 160 8.57 1.96 -3.02
CA THR A 160 8.50 0.64 -2.38
C THR A 160 7.72 -0.32 -3.26
N SER A 161 8.21 -1.55 -3.38
CA SER A 161 7.59 -2.62 -4.19
C SER A 161 7.04 -3.75 -3.33
N GLY A 162 6.32 -4.70 -3.96
CA GLY A 162 5.85 -5.93 -3.31
C GLY A 162 4.35 -6.00 -3.05
N CYS A 163 3.96 -6.79 -2.07
CA CYS A 163 2.56 -7.14 -1.79
C CYS A 163 1.69 -5.94 -1.45
N VAL A 164 0.60 -5.76 -2.20
CA VAL A 164 -0.48 -4.82 -1.91
C VAL A 164 -1.80 -5.57 -1.89
N LEU A 165 -2.52 -5.44 -0.77
CA LEU A 165 -3.82 -6.05 -0.53
C LEU A 165 -4.93 -5.16 -1.11
N CYS A 166 -5.85 -5.76 -1.83
CA CYS A 166 -6.98 -5.08 -2.47
C CYS A 166 -8.28 -5.79 -2.15
N ALA A 167 -9.33 -5.04 -1.87
CA ALA A 167 -10.68 -5.55 -1.67
C ALA A 167 -11.48 -5.48 -2.98
N LYS A 168 -12.19 -6.57 -3.30
CA LYS A 168 -13.17 -6.66 -4.41
C LYS A 168 -14.57 -6.36 -3.92
N THR A 169 -14.89 -6.76 -2.69
CA THR A 169 -16.22 -6.70 -2.07
C THR A 169 -16.17 -5.97 -0.73
N LEU A 170 -17.33 -5.57 -0.22
CA LEU A 170 -17.44 -5.01 1.12
C LEU A 170 -17.00 -6.01 2.20
N MET A 171 -17.28 -7.31 2.00
CA MET A 171 -16.84 -8.37 2.91
C MET A 171 -15.32 -8.46 2.95
N GLY A 172 -14.67 -8.46 1.77
CA GLY A 172 -13.21 -8.42 1.66
C GLY A 172 -12.59 -7.16 2.28
N ALA A 173 -13.24 -6.00 2.10
CA ALA A 173 -12.78 -4.75 2.70
C ALA A 173 -12.84 -4.79 4.23
N ASN A 174 -13.92 -5.31 4.80
CA ASN A 174 -14.07 -5.50 6.25
C ASN A 174 -13.04 -6.48 6.80
N PHE A 175 -12.87 -7.64 6.14
CA PHE A 175 -11.87 -8.64 6.51
C PHE A 175 -10.44 -8.07 6.53
N LEU A 176 -10.03 -7.44 5.43
CA LEU A 176 -8.68 -6.86 5.33
C LEU A 176 -8.48 -5.69 6.31
N SER A 177 -9.49 -4.82 6.47
CA SER A 177 -9.43 -3.68 7.39
C SER A 177 -9.29 -4.14 8.83
N GLN A 178 -10.10 -5.12 9.25
CA GLN A 178 -10.03 -5.68 10.59
C GLN A 178 -8.70 -6.39 10.83
N GLY A 179 -8.27 -7.26 9.90
CA GLY A 179 -7.02 -8.00 10.04
C GLY A 179 -5.78 -7.10 10.08
N LEU A 180 -5.79 -5.99 9.34
CA LEU A 180 -4.72 -4.99 9.40
C LEU A 180 -4.71 -4.21 10.72
N LYS A 181 -5.90 -3.91 11.27
CA LYS A 181 -6.08 -3.21 12.55
C LYS A 181 -5.66 -4.08 13.73
N ASP A 182 -6.08 -5.34 13.73
CA ASP A 182 -5.82 -6.30 14.81
C ASP A 182 -4.46 -7.00 14.68
N HIS A 183 -3.69 -6.63 13.65
CA HIS A 183 -2.38 -7.21 13.35
C HIS A 183 -2.40 -8.73 13.09
N THR A 184 -3.54 -9.30 12.69
CA THR A 184 -3.65 -10.69 12.25
C THR A 184 -3.19 -10.90 10.82
N ILE A 185 -3.06 -9.81 10.04
CA ILE A 185 -2.39 -9.81 8.73
C ILE A 185 -0.94 -9.37 8.93
N HIS A 186 -0.01 -10.32 8.75
CA HIS A 186 1.42 -10.10 8.86
C HIS A 186 2.01 -9.59 7.55
N LYS A 187 3.00 -8.70 7.65
CA LYS A 187 3.70 -8.11 6.50
C LYS A 187 5.20 -8.18 6.75
N TYR A 188 5.91 -8.89 5.88
CA TYR A 188 7.36 -9.01 5.93
C TYR A 188 7.99 -8.28 4.75
N TYR A 189 8.96 -7.45 5.05
CA TYR A 189 9.69 -6.68 4.06
C TYR A 189 11.14 -7.12 4.02
N HIS A 190 11.74 -7.09 2.82
CA HIS A 190 13.17 -7.22 2.66
C HIS A 190 13.75 -5.88 2.23
N THR A 191 14.92 -5.56 2.77
CA THR A 191 15.63 -4.32 2.45
C THR A 191 17.14 -4.53 2.50
N ILE A 192 17.88 -3.70 1.75
CA ILE A 192 19.34 -3.62 1.82
C ILE A 192 19.70 -2.30 2.48
N VAL A 193 20.48 -2.35 3.56
CA VAL A 193 20.90 -1.18 4.33
C VAL A 193 22.41 -1.02 4.31
N LYS A 194 22.89 0.22 4.44
CA LYS A 194 24.29 0.57 4.64
C LYS A 194 24.72 0.20 6.06
N GLY A 195 25.95 -0.28 6.20
CA GLY A 195 26.51 -0.68 7.49
C GLY A 195 26.30 -2.17 7.82
N ILE A 196 27.05 -2.62 8.82
CA ILE A 196 27.00 -3.98 9.34
C ILE A 196 25.99 -4.03 10.48
N LEU A 197 24.81 -4.56 10.20
CA LEU A 197 23.75 -4.78 11.18
C LEU A 197 23.71 -6.28 11.49
N LEU A 198 23.93 -6.68 12.74
CA LEU A 198 24.00 -8.09 13.15
C LEU A 198 22.78 -8.49 13.99
N GLY A 199 22.38 -9.76 13.83
CA GLY A 199 21.33 -10.35 14.67
C GLY A 199 19.91 -9.86 14.35
N SER A 200 19.14 -9.69 15.40
CA SER A 200 17.75 -9.20 15.33
C SER A 200 17.52 -8.13 16.40
N GLY A 201 16.54 -7.28 16.19
CA GLY A 201 16.21 -6.22 17.14
C GLY A 201 14.88 -5.57 16.85
N VAL A 202 14.54 -4.60 17.70
CA VAL A 202 13.32 -3.78 17.59
C VAL A 202 13.73 -2.31 17.61
N ILE A 203 13.34 -1.57 16.59
CA ILE A 203 13.50 -0.12 16.56
C ILE A 203 12.18 0.48 17.04
N THR A 204 12.23 1.23 18.14
CA THR A 204 11.06 1.89 18.71
C THR A 204 11.28 3.39 18.65
N ALA A 205 10.34 4.11 18.03
CA ALA A 205 10.43 5.55 17.90
C ALA A 205 9.06 6.22 17.89
N ARG A 206 9.01 7.50 18.30
CA ARG A 206 7.86 8.37 18.10
C ARG A 206 7.99 9.02 16.72
N LEU A 207 6.95 8.89 15.89
CA LEU A 207 6.89 9.50 14.58
C LEU A 207 6.05 10.78 14.63
N THR A 208 6.67 11.93 14.42
CA THR A 208 5.99 13.20 14.17
C THR A 208 6.12 13.60 12.72
N LYS A 209 5.00 13.93 12.06
CA LYS A 209 4.98 14.30 10.64
C LYS A 209 5.11 15.82 10.49
N ASP A 210 6.22 16.28 9.94
CA ASP A 210 6.31 17.64 9.40
C ASP A 210 5.51 17.71 8.08
N LYS A 211 4.31 18.29 8.15
CA LYS A 211 3.40 18.41 7.00
C LYS A 211 3.97 19.31 5.88
N ARG A 212 4.81 20.31 6.21
CA ARG A 212 5.37 21.25 5.23
C ARG A 212 6.46 20.61 4.38
N ARG A 213 7.33 19.83 5.02
CA ARG A 213 8.45 19.15 4.34
C ARG A 213 8.11 17.74 3.88
N ASN A 214 6.92 17.24 4.22
CA ASN A 214 6.52 15.85 4.06
C ASN A 214 7.60 14.88 4.60
N LEU A 215 8.30 15.28 5.65
CA LEU A 215 9.31 14.50 6.37
C LEU A 215 8.68 13.94 7.64
N VAL A 216 9.09 12.74 7.99
CA VAL A 216 8.82 12.18 9.31
C VAL A 216 10.04 12.46 10.16
N GLN A 217 9.85 13.19 11.26
CA GLN A 217 10.85 13.37 12.30
C GLN A 217 10.69 12.27 13.33
N LEU A 218 11.80 11.69 13.72
CA LEU A 218 11.89 10.63 14.71
C LEU A 218 12.43 11.20 16.00
N GLN A 219 11.73 10.95 17.08
CA GLN A 219 12.31 10.95 18.41
C GLN A 219 12.64 9.49 18.74
N ASP A 220 13.93 9.15 18.67
CA ASP A 220 14.42 7.83 19.01
C ASP A 220 14.22 7.59 20.51
N LEU A 221 13.53 6.51 20.85
CA LEU A 221 13.29 6.10 22.23
C LEU A 221 14.09 4.82 22.59
N THR A 222 14.87 4.27 21.66
CA THR A 222 15.66 3.04 21.88
C THR A 222 16.77 3.24 22.93
N HIS A 223 17.16 4.49 23.21
CA HIS A 223 18.22 4.87 24.17
C HIS A 223 17.74 5.78 25.30
N CYS A 224 16.44 6.02 25.45
CA CYS A 224 15.92 6.77 26.59
C CYS A 224 16.06 5.92 27.85
N LYS A 225 17.09 6.23 28.67
CA LYS A 225 17.14 5.78 30.07
C LYS A 225 15.90 6.31 30.79
N GLU A 226 15.40 5.53 31.75
CA GLU A 226 14.25 5.86 32.61
C GLU A 226 14.55 7.03 33.57
N ASP A 227 14.93 8.18 33.06
CA ASP A 227 15.15 9.38 33.86
C ASP A 227 13.84 10.17 34.06
N GLY A 228 12.72 9.51 34.41
CA GLY A 228 11.54 10.13 35.05
C GLY A 228 10.95 11.45 34.51
N LYS A 229 11.49 12.01 33.41
CA LYS A 229 11.12 13.33 32.87
C LYS A 229 10.48 13.29 31.47
N ASN A 230 10.14 12.12 30.97
CA ASN A 230 9.44 12.04 29.68
C ASN A 230 7.95 12.33 29.88
N PRO A 231 7.32 13.19 29.05
CA PRO A 231 5.88 13.36 29.07
C PRO A 231 5.19 12.01 28.80
N PRO A 232 3.99 11.78 29.36
CA PRO A 232 3.27 10.53 29.20
C PRO A 232 3.19 10.17 27.69
N ILE A 233 3.66 8.97 27.35
CA ILE A 233 3.69 8.47 25.98
C ILE A 233 2.25 8.15 25.61
N ASP A 234 1.64 8.99 24.79
CA ASP A 234 0.41 8.58 24.10
C ASP A 234 0.79 7.42 23.18
N SER A 235 0.30 6.21 23.49
CA SER A 235 0.64 4.96 22.82
C SER A 235 0.32 4.98 21.31
N ALA A 236 -0.53 5.92 20.89
CA ALA A 236 -0.95 6.08 19.50
C ALA A 236 0.18 6.55 18.55
N ASP A 237 1.21 7.24 19.07
CA ASP A 237 2.32 7.74 18.27
C ASP A 237 3.57 6.87 18.30
N LEU A 238 3.55 5.82 19.14
CA LEU A 238 4.65 4.87 19.25
C LEU A 238 4.62 3.90 18.06
N THR A 239 5.76 3.75 17.40
CA THR A 239 5.92 2.84 16.27
C THR A 239 7.05 1.84 16.53
N GLN A 240 6.83 0.60 16.12
CA GLN A 240 7.79 -0.48 16.27
C GLN A 240 8.08 -1.15 14.93
N THR A 241 9.36 -1.36 14.69
CA THR A 241 9.87 -2.10 13.52
C THR A 241 10.76 -3.22 14.03
N VAL A 242 10.30 -4.44 13.87
CA VAL A 242 11.08 -5.65 14.23
C VAL A 242 11.91 -6.04 13.02
N TYR A 243 13.20 -6.33 13.22
CA TYR A 243 14.08 -6.75 12.13
C TYR A 243 14.93 -7.96 12.48
N ARG A 244 15.34 -8.68 11.45
CA ARG A 244 16.29 -9.78 11.50
C ARG A 244 17.25 -9.67 10.32
N THR A 245 18.55 -9.70 10.60
CA THR A 245 19.56 -9.73 9.55
C THR A 245 19.62 -11.10 8.90
N MET A 246 19.48 -11.13 7.59
CA MET A 246 19.49 -12.35 6.77
C MET A 246 20.90 -12.67 6.25
N ALA A 247 21.62 -11.64 5.81
CA ALA A 247 22.98 -11.77 5.31
C ALA A 247 23.75 -10.46 5.50
N VAL A 248 25.08 -10.59 5.58
CA VAL A 248 26.00 -9.45 5.75
C VAL A 248 27.12 -9.56 4.73
N ASN A 249 27.38 -8.46 4.02
CA ASN A 249 28.58 -8.29 3.23
C ASN A 249 29.55 -7.37 3.98
N ARG A 250 30.57 -7.95 4.63
CA ARG A 250 31.53 -7.20 5.44
C ARG A 250 32.47 -6.33 4.59
N GLU A 251 32.83 -6.77 3.40
CA GLU A 251 33.74 -6.04 2.50
C GLU A 251 33.11 -4.74 2.02
N GLN A 252 31.82 -4.77 1.72
CA GLN A 252 31.08 -3.61 1.22
C GLN A 252 30.35 -2.83 2.32
N GLY A 253 30.34 -3.35 3.57
CA GLY A 253 29.65 -2.73 4.68
C GLY A 253 28.13 -2.69 4.47
N LEU A 254 27.51 -3.80 4.07
CA LEU A 254 26.08 -3.87 3.74
C LEU A 254 25.41 -5.02 4.50
N SER A 255 24.10 -4.84 4.77
CA SER A 255 23.28 -5.90 5.36
C SER A 255 21.98 -6.05 4.58
N LEU A 256 21.59 -7.31 4.32
CA LEU A 256 20.27 -7.71 3.85
C LEU A 256 19.40 -8.03 5.06
N VAL A 257 18.28 -7.38 5.19
CA VAL A 257 17.46 -7.40 6.40
C VAL A 257 16.01 -7.76 6.06
N GLU A 258 15.45 -8.66 6.85
CA GLU A 258 14.01 -8.90 6.91
C GLU A 258 13.39 -8.04 8.00
N VAL A 259 12.23 -7.46 7.72
CA VAL A 259 11.53 -6.54 8.61
C VAL A 259 10.08 -6.98 8.76
N GLU A 260 9.64 -7.20 9.99
CA GLU A 260 8.22 -7.37 10.30
C GLU A 260 7.63 -6.03 10.75
N LEU A 261 6.60 -5.58 10.06
CA LEU A 261 5.95 -4.31 10.33
C LEU A 261 4.70 -4.51 11.20
N LYS A 262 4.79 -4.15 12.47
CA LYS A 262 3.66 -4.21 13.42
C LYS A 262 2.69 -3.03 13.27
N SER A 263 3.16 -1.86 12.83
CA SER A 263 2.36 -0.67 12.54
C SER A 263 2.68 -0.16 11.14
N GLY A 264 1.79 0.59 10.51
CA GLY A 264 1.92 1.02 9.11
C GLY A 264 1.95 2.54 8.95
N LYS A 265 2.85 3.25 9.66
CA LYS A 265 2.96 4.72 9.51
C LYS A 265 3.79 5.09 8.27
N THR A 266 3.54 6.30 7.74
CA THR A 266 4.25 6.81 6.54
C THR A 266 5.75 6.79 6.73
N HIS A 267 6.48 6.20 5.77
CA HIS A 267 7.94 6.07 5.73
C HIS A 267 8.57 5.37 6.95
N GLN A 268 7.81 4.65 7.79
CA GLN A 268 8.27 4.11 9.06
C GLN A 268 9.59 3.32 8.96
N ILE A 269 9.65 2.27 8.13
CA ILE A 269 10.85 1.45 7.97
C ILE A 269 12.05 2.31 7.54
N ARG A 270 11.82 3.21 6.59
CA ARG A 270 12.85 4.07 6.00
C ARG A 270 13.47 5.01 7.03
N SER A 271 12.64 5.69 7.80
CA SER A 271 13.09 6.60 8.84
C SER A 271 13.71 5.87 10.04
N HIS A 272 13.16 4.71 10.44
CA HIS A 272 13.70 3.90 11.52
C HIS A 272 15.13 3.41 11.24
N PHE A 273 15.38 2.84 10.04
CA PHE A 273 16.73 2.40 9.70
C PHE A 273 17.73 3.57 9.56
N ALA A 274 17.27 4.71 9.06
CA ALA A 274 18.10 5.90 9.00
C ALA A 274 18.49 6.41 10.40
N SER A 275 17.57 6.36 11.39
CA SER A 275 17.83 6.85 12.75
C SER A 275 18.88 6.04 13.50
N ILE A 276 18.98 4.74 13.20
CA ILE A 276 20.01 3.87 13.80
C ILE A 276 21.31 3.82 12.97
N GLY A 277 21.48 4.73 12.00
CA GLY A 277 22.70 4.82 11.20
C GLY A 277 22.82 3.78 10.07
N HIS A 278 21.72 3.08 9.75
CA HIS A 278 21.67 2.06 8.70
C HIS A 278 20.67 2.43 7.57
N PRO A 279 20.91 3.53 6.82
CA PRO A 279 19.97 3.99 5.81
C PRO A 279 19.77 2.97 4.68
N ILE A 280 18.57 2.95 4.11
CA ILE A 280 18.18 2.03 3.03
C ILE A 280 18.83 2.45 1.71
N ALA A 281 19.33 1.47 0.95
CA ALA A 281 19.87 1.64 -0.39
C ALA A 281 18.85 2.29 -1.34
N GLY A 282 19.27 3.32 -2.07
CA GLY A 282 18.44 4.02 -3.05
C GLY A 282 17.37 4.95 -2.44
N ASP A 283 17.33 5.10 -1.12
CA ASP A 283 16.37 6.01 -0.48
C ASP A 283 16.80 7.47 -0.66
N ARG A 284 16.10 8.21 -1.53
CA ARG A 284 16.41 9.63 -1.83
C ARG A 284 16.12 10.58 -0.68
N LYS A 285 15.35 10.14 0.33
CA LYS A 285 14.85 11.01 1.39
C LYS A 285 15.55 10.83 2.72
N TYR A 286 15.84 9.59 3.08
CA TYR A 286 16.47 9.20 4.34
C TYR A 286 17.79 8.46 4.13
N GLY A 287 18.17 8.21 2.88
CA GLY A 287 19.36 7.46 2.49
C GLY A 287 20.65 8.28 2.52
N ASP A 288 21.75 7.58 2.30
CA ASP A 288 23.07 8.20 2.12
C ASP A 288 23.22 8.69 0.66
N PHE A 289 23.42 9.98 0.50
CA PHE A 289 23.47 10.62 -0.81
C PHE A 289 24.61 10.11 -1.70
N GLN A 290 25.83 9.99 -1.13
CA GLN A 290 27.01 9.57 -1.88
C GLN A 290 26.90 8.11 -2.31
N TRP A 291 26.44 7.24 -1.40
CA TRP A 291 26.19 5.84 -1.73
C TRP A 291 25.08 5.68 -2.78
N ASN A 292 24.01 6.43 -2.67
CA ASN A 292 22.93 6.40 -3.66
C ASN A 292 23.38 6.84 -5.05
N GLN A 293 24.31 7.81 -5.15
CA GLN A 293 24.92 8.18 -6.44
C GLN A 293 25.72 7.03 -7.04
N GLN A 294 26.45 6.28 -6.24
CA GLN A 294 27.22 5.11 -6.68
C GLN A 294 26.27 4.01 -7.17
N LEU A 295 25.22 3.70 -6.39
CA LEU A 295 24.22 2.73 -6.78
C LEU A 295 23.45 3.12 -8.05
N TYR A 296 23.21 4.43 -8.24
CA TYR A 296 22.61 4.91 -9.48
C TYR A 296 23.56 4.72 -10.68
N LYS A 297 24.85 5.05 -10.55
CA LYS A 297 25.85 4.86 -11.61
C LYS A 297 26.00 3.38 -11.97
N ALA A 298 26.04 2.48 -10.98
CA ALA A 298 26.30 1.06 -11.19
C ALA A 298 25.06 0.28 -11.66
N PHE A 299 23.90 0.57 -11.13
CA PHE A 299 22.69 -0.23 -11.30
C PHE A 299 21.49 0.56 -11.83
N HIS A 300 21.64 1.86 -12.07
CA HIS A 300 20.52 2.77 -12.33
C HIS A 300 19.42 2.68 -11.27
N LEU A 301 19.84 2.52 -10.00
CA LEU A 301 18.90 2.46 -8.88
C LEU A 301 18.40 3.86 -8.56
N ASP A 302 17.08 4.07 -8.74
CA ASP A 302 16.42 5.36 -8.59
C ASP A 302 15.39 5.41 -7.45
N SER A 303 15.20 4.30 -6.75
CA SER A 303 14.22 4.14 -5.68
C SER A 303 14.77 3.24 -4.56
N GLN A 304 14.19 3.36 -3.37
CA GLN A 304 14.61 2.59 -2.21
C GLN A 304 14.45 1.07 -2.43
N LEU A 305 15.48 0.30 -2.09
CA LEU A 305 15.43 -1.16 -2.05
C LEU A 305 14.66 -1.62 -0.82
N LEU A 306 13.36 -1.40 -0.84
CA LEU A 306 12.40 -1.86 0.16
C LEU A 306 11.27 -2.60 -0.57
N HIS A 307 11.08 -3.86 -0.20
CA HIS A 307 10.16 -4.75 -0.89
C HIS A 307 9.28 -5.50 0.12
N CYS A 308 7.96 -5.34 0.03
CA CYS A 308 7.01 -6.13 0.81
C CYS A 308 7.01 -7.56 0.26
N ARG A 309 7.91 -8.39 0.82
CA ARG A 309 8.24 -9.73 0.31
C ARG A 309 7.12 -10.73 0.52
N GLN A 310 6.42 -10.62 1.65
CA GLN A 310 5.37 -11.56 2.01
C GLN A 310 4.25 -10.87 2.78
N VAL A 311 3.03 -11.29 2.51
CA VAL A 311 1.86 -11.05 3.36
C VAL A 311 1.22 -12.37 3.73
N GLY A 312 0.61 -12.44 4.92
CA GLY A 312 -0.05 -13.67 5.35
C GLY A 312 -1.10 -13.43 6.41
N TRP A 313 -2.08 -14.32 6.46
CA TRP A 313 -3.12 -14.39 7.48
C TRP A 313 -3.52 -15.85 7.67
N GLU A 314 -3.77 -16.27 8.91
CA GLU A 314 -4.06 -17.68 9.24
C GLU A 314 -3.02 -18.64 8.62
N SER A 315 -3.45 -19.56 7.77
CA SER A 315 -2.59 -20.51 7.04
C SER A 315 -2.13 -19.99 5.68
N VAL A 316 -2.65 -18.84 5.21
CA VAL A 316 -2.34 -18.27 3.90
C VAL A 316 -1.04 -17.48 3.98
N LYS A 317 -0.09 -17.78 3.09
CA LYS A 317 1.15 -17.03 2.88
C LYS A 317 1.32 -16.74 1.40
N ILE A 318 1.52 -15.47 1.05
CA ILE A 318 1.62 -15.00 -0.32
C ILE A 318 2.95 -14.26 -0.47
N ASP A 319 3.80 -14.80 -1.32
CA ASP A 319 5.12 -14.27 -1.59
C ASP A 319 5.14 -13.43 -2.86
N ALA A 320 5.72 -12.22 -2.77
CA ALA A 320 6.00 -11.40 -3.93
C ALA A 320 7.44 -11.65 -4.44
N PRO A 321 7.63 -12.08 -5.69
CA PRO A 321 8.97 -12.15 -6.28
C PRO A 321 9.57 -10.74 -6.38
N TYR A 322 10.88 -10.63 -6.19
CA TYR A 322 11.59 -9.36 -6.33
C TYR A 322 11.52 -8.83 -7.77
N PHE A 323 11.52 -7.51 -7.89
CA PHE A 323 11.76 -6.88 -9.18
C PHE A 323 13.25 -6.91 -9.55
N SER A 324 13.50 -6.81 -10.85
CA SER A 324 14.82 -7.05 -11.44
C SER A 324 15.98 -6.32 -10.75
N LYS A 325 15.83 -5.03 -10.43
CA LYS A 325 16.88 -4.25 -9.76
C LYS A 325 17.17 -4.72 -8.33
N PHE A 326 16.13 -5.05 -7.57
CA PHE A 326 16.32 -5.59 -6.21
C PHE A 326 17.04 -6.94 -6.28
N GLN A 327 16.57 -7.84 -7.17
CA GLN A 327 17.18 -9.15 -7.39
C GLN A 327 18.65 -9.02 -7.80
N GLN A 328 18.94 -8.18 -8.79
CA GLN A 328 20.28 -7.95 -9.31
C GLN A 328 21.24 -7.45 -8.23
N ILE A 329 20.86 -6.43 -7.46
CA ILE A 329 21.70 -5.83 -6.43
C ILE A 329 21.90 -6.80 -5.25
N ARG A 330 20.85 -7.52 -4.85
CA ARG A 330 20.93 -8.56 -3.83
C ARG A 330 21.92 -9.66 -4.25
N ASP A 331 21.78 -10.18 -5.46
CA ASP A 331 22.64 -11.28 -5.94
C ASP A 331 24.09 -10.82 -6.14
N PHE A 332 24.30 -9.58 -6.57
CA PHE A 332 25.63 -8.99 -6.70
C PHE A 332 26.37 -8.87 -5.36
N TYR A 333 25.69 -8.33 -4.33
CA TYR A 333 26.36 -8.07 -3.05
C TYR A 333 26.36 -9.24 -2.08
N PHE A 334 25.38 -10.16 -2.15
CA PHE A 334 25.23 -11.22 -1.14
C PHE A 334 25.50 -12.63 -1.69
N CYS A 335 25.98 -12.76 -2.95
CA CYS A 335 26.41 -14.04 -3.55
C CYS A 335 25.46 -15.21 -3.26
N LEU A 336 24.17 -15.00 -3.36
CA LEU A 336 23.19 -16.10 -3.33
C LEU A 336 23.26 -16.82 -4.66
N ARG A 337 24.35 -17.56 -4.89
CA ARG A 337 24.60 -18.33 -6.12
C ARG A 337 23.48 -19.33 -6.33
N ARG A 338 22.69 -19.16 -7.38
CA ARG A 338 22.26 -20.29 -8.19
C ARG A 338 23.45 -20.60 -9.10
N GLU A 339 24.03 -21.76 -8.96
CA GLU A 339 24.95 -22.34 -9.94
C GLU A 339 24.23 -22.46 -11.28
N THR A 340 24.43 -21.48 -12.17
CA THR A 340 24.23 -21.65 -13.62
C THR A 340 24.91 -20.48 -14.35
N ALA A 341 25.99 -20.80 -15.03
CA ALA A 341 26.53 -20.22 -16.26
C ALA A 341 26.23 -18.73 -16.58
N LEU A 342 26.93 -17.79 -15.92
CA LEU A 342 27.10 -16.42 -16.42
C LEU A 342 28.38 -15.77 -15.86
N HIS A 343 29.47 -16.54 -15.75
CA HIS A 343 30.72 -16.10 -15.12
C HIS A 343 31.67 -15.29 -16.04
N ALA A 344 31.43 -15.18 -17.35
CA ALA A 344 32.41 -14.56 -18.25
C ALA A 344 32.35 -13.03 -18.36
N ASN A 345 31.23 -12.38 -18.03
CA ASN A 345 31.07 -10.93 -18.22
C ASN A 345 31.06 -10.08 -16.93
N MET A 346 31.10 -10.68 -15.74
CA MET A 346 31.01 -9.93 -14.46
C MET A 346 32.38 -9.67 -13.81
N GLU A 347 33.44 -10.39 -14.18
CA GLU A 347 34.78 -10.15 -13.63
C GLU A 347 35.39 -8.80 -14.10
N PHE A 348 35.02 -8.32 -15.28
CA PHE A 348 35.49 -7.03 -15.80
C PHE A 348 34.93 -5.82 -15.03
N GLN A 349 33.80 -5.95 -14.38
CA GLN A 349 33.21 -4.86 -13.58
C GLN A 349 33.66 -4.86 -12.11
N ARG A 350 34.17 -5.98 -11.58
CA ARG A 350 34.67 -6.07 -10.19
C ARG A 350 35.99 -5.34 -9.97
N SER A 351 36.83 -5.24 -10.99
CA SER A 351 38.18 -4.67 -10.86
C SER A 351 38.23 -3.14 -10.80
N SER A 352 37.16 -2.43 -11.15
CA SER A 352 37.11 -0.96 -11.17
C SER A 352 36.42 -0.31 -9.95
N TRP A 353 35.96 -1.10 -8.96
CA TRP A 353 35.14 -0.60 -7.86
C TRP A 353 35.79 -0.83 -6.48
N PHE A 354 37.07 -0.48 -6.36
CA PHE A 354 37.70 -0.38 -5.03
C PHE A 354 37.24 0.91 -4.35
N PHE A 355 36.55 0.79 -3.23
CA PHE A 355 36.30 1.90 -2.32
C PHE A 355 37.60 2.35 -1.68
N PRO A 356 38.07 3.60 -1.85
CA PRO A 356 39.13 4.15 -1.02
C PRO A 356 38.49 4.60 0.30
N GLY A 357 38.65 3.82 1.36
CA GLY A 357 38.13 4.23 2.67
C GLY A 357 38.33 3.13 3.72
N ARG A 358 39.55 2.89 4.14
CA ARG A 358 39.82 2.21 5.44
C ARG A 358 39.27 3.10 6.54
N PHE A 359 38.24 2.65 7.22
CA PHE A 359 37.90 3.22 8.52
C PHE A 359 39.02 2.84 9.51
N ASN A 360 39.82 3.83 9.93
CA ASN A 360 40.69 3.72 11.09
C ASN A 360 39.80 3.43 12.30
N GLN A 361 40.00 2.27 12.92
CA GLN A 361 39.56 2.06 14.29
C GLN A 361 40.48 2.87 15.20
N PRO A 362 39.99 3.63 16.18
CA PRO A 362 40.82 4.13 17.25
C PRO A 362 41.14 2.96 18.17
N HIS A 363 42.44 2.70 18.34
CA HIS A 363 42.96 1.92 19.46
C HIS A 363 42.67 2.68 20.77
N GLN A 364 41.91 2.12 21.66
CA GLN A 364 42.13 1.85 23.07
C GLN A 364 40.90 1.20 23.68
#